data_f28e23c8d8c9af5c6112782765c61aed
#
_entry.id   f28e23c8d8c9af5c6112782765c61aed
#
_cell.length_a   1.000
_cell.length_b   1.000
_cell.length_c   1.000
_cell.angle_alpha   90.00
_cell.angle_beta   90.00
_cell.angle_gamma   90.00
#
_symmetry.space_group_name_H-M   'P 1'
#
loop_
_entity.id
_entity.type
_entity.pdbx_description
1 polymer ?
#
loop_
_entity_poly.entity_id
_entity_poly.type
_entity_poly.pdbx_seq_one_letter_code
_entity_poly.pdbx_strand_id
1 'polypeptide(L)'
;MQDPAILKLDLPPIALHASTQMHNYDLERIKFLDRLGFQRIVLARELSLEQLREIRREVKAELEYFVHGALCVSLSGQCYMSHYLTKRSANRGECAQACRMQWTVEDDAGKVVLKDKYVLSLKDLNLSAHLSELVEVGIDSFKIEGRLKEADYVANVTNYYSGRLDEIVARNEDLARVGAGYVKAAFEADPERSFNRGYTDYFFVQRKTGMVSMDSPKSMGKKVAMVKQVKGNQMWVELLEPVHNADGLCYFDGRELRGVKVNTAEGNRLTCNERLNVKPGTLLYRNYDHEFVTRLAKGTSVRKIKVKVDVYAEDARLVLVATDENGVSVMIRSDETFEVATNPAQMERVVGQLRKSGDTEYDCCEVEYLDETVLFIPSSVVNGYRRQLLDTLSREREEQRERWVQEPLNRDVKYTGSADWRLNVVNRLATEFYREHGVETVEPGFEKENRWSGREVMTTRYCLLFELGMCRKTGKDKALKFPLYLSNNLGRFRLEFDCKNCFMKVLSI
;
A
#
# COMPACT_ATOMS: atom_id res chain seq x y z
N MET A 1 -10.76 -12.58 -0.13
CA MET A 1 -10.68 -13.93 0.51
C MET A 1 -9.42 -14.64 0.05
N GLN A 2 -8.92 -15.62 0.83
CA GLN A 2 -7.74 -16.43 0.50
C GLN A 2 -8.12 -17.90 0.23
N ASP A 3 -8.96 -18.48 1.06
CA ASP A 3 -9.31 -19.90 1.00
C ASP A 3 -10.63 -20.08 0.23
N PRO A 4 -10.66 -20.88 -0.86
CA PRO A 4 -11.87 -21.13 -1.64
C PRO A 4 -12.95 -21.89 -0.86
N ALA A 5 -12.63 -22.49 0.30
CA ALA A 5 -13.63 -23.07 1.20
C ALA A 5 -14.75 -22.09 1.59
N ILE A 6 -14.45 -20.79 1.63
CA ILE A 6 -15.45 -19.74 1.92
C ILE A 6 -16.59 -19.76 0.89
N LEU A 7 -16.32 -20.10 -0.37
CA LEU A 7 -17.34 -20.18 -1.43
C LEU A 7 -18.34 -21.33 -1.26
N LYS A 8 -18.07 -22.22 -0.30
CA LYS A 8 -18.96 -23.33 0.09
C LYS A 8 -19.86 -22.98 1.27
N LEU A 9 -19.72 -21.79 1.81
CA LEU A 9 -20.51 -21.28 2.94
C LEU A 9 -21.63 -20.39 2.41
N ASP A 10 -22.67 -20.21 3.22
CA ASP A 10 -23.71 -19.21 2.98
C ASP A 10 -23.15 -17.82 3.29
N LEU A 11 -22.88 -17.05 2.24
CA LEU A 11 -22.27 -15.72 2.34
C LEU A 11 -23.36 -14.65 2.18
N PRO A 12 -23.25 -13.53 2.89
CA PRO A 12 -24.04 -12.36 2.56
C PRO A 12 -23.72 -11.89 1.12
N PRO A 13 -24.64 -11.17 0.46
CA PRO A 13 -24.46 -10.73 -0.93
C PRO A 13 -23.43 -9.60 -1.06
N ILE A 14 -22.14 -9.93 -0.86
CA ILE A 14 -21.01 -9.01 -0.92
C ILE A 14 -20.10 -9.35 -2.09
N ALA A 15 -19.47 -8.34 -2.68
CA ALA A 15 -18.49 -8.53 -3.75
C ALA A 15 -17.32 -9.43 -3.30
N LEU A 16 -16.89 -10.33 -4.16
CA LEU A 16 -15.79 -11.25 -3.89
C LEU A 16 -14.49 -10.76 -4.47
N HIS A 17 -13.49 -10.58 -3.61
CA HIS A 17 -12.13 -10.21 -4.00
C HIS A 17 -11.16 -11.36 -3.73
N ALA A 18 -10.43 -11.78 -4.77
CA ALA A 18 -9.40 -12.80 -4.66
C ALA A 18 -8.12 -12.17 -4.07
N SER A 19 -7.73 -12.58 -2.88
CA SER A 19 -6.50 -12.09 -2.24
C SER A 19 -5.25 -12.52 -3.03
N THR A 20 -4.19 -11.71 -2.98
CA THR A 20 -2.86 -12.11 -3.49
C THR A 20 -2.36 -13.42 -2.84
N GLN A 21 -2.86 -13.78 -1.66
CA GLN A 21 -2.55 -15.05 -0.99
C GLN A 21 -3.14 -16.28 -1.71
N MET A 22 -4.01 -16.10 -2.68
CA MET A 22 -4.43 -17.16 -3.59
C MET A 22 -3.41 -17.43 -4.70
N HIS A 23 -2.23 -16.81 -4.65
CA HIS A 23 -1.16 -16.96 -5.61
C HIS A 23 -1.55 -16.50 -7.04
N ASN A 24 -2.01 -15.25 -7.15
CA ASN A 24 -2.45 -14.65 -8.41
C ASN A 24 -1.24 -14.15 -9.23
N TYR A 25 -0.38 -15.08 -9.61
CA TYR A 25 0.82 -14.87 -10.43
C TYR A 25 0.69 -15.48 -11.83
N ASP A 26 0.02 -16.62 -11.92
CA ASP A 26 -0.17 -17.39 -13.14
C ASP A 26 -1.43 -16.93 -13.89
N LEU A 27 -1.30 -16.69 -15.21
CA LEU A 27 -2.39 -16.18 -16.05
C LEU A 27 -3.61 -17.12 -16.06
N GLU A 28 -3.39 -18.44 -16.18
CA GLU A 28 -4.50 -19.39 -16.26
C GLU A 28 -5.28 -19.45 -14.93
N ARG A 29 -4.58 -19.30 -13.81
CA ARG A 29 -5.24 -19.18 -12.52
C ARG A 29 -6.04 -17.89 -12.38
N ILE A 30 -5.51 -16.77 -12.86
CA ILE A 30 -6.22 -15.49 -12.85
C ILE A 30 -7.46 -15.55 -13.72
N LYS A 31 -7.38 -16.16 -14.90
CA LYS A 31 -8.52 -16.42 -15.80
C LYS A 31 -9.57 -17.34 -15.16
N PHE A 32 -9.13 -18.34 -14.41
CA PHE A 32 -10.05 -19.19 -13.65
C PHE A 32 -10.86 -18.38 -12.63
N LEU A 33 -10.21 -17.51 -11.86
CA LEU A 33 -10.87 -16.67 -10.86
C LEU A 33 -11.84 -15.65 -11.49
N ASP A 34 -11.44 -15.04 -12.62
CA ASP A 34 -12.29 -14.14 -13.40
C ASP A 34 -13.57 -14.87 -13.89
N ARG A 35 -13.40 -16.02 -14.53
CA ARG A 35 -14.53 -16.81 -15.05
C ARG A 35 -15.42 -17.41 -13.95
N LEU A 36 -14.86 -17.62 -12.77
CA LEU A 36 -15.61 -18.10 -11.59
C LEU A 36 -16.56 -17.03 -11.06
N GLY A 37 -16.29 -15.72 -11.31
CA GLY A 37 -17.12 -14.60 -10.87
C GLY A 37 -16.51 -13.77 -9.74
N PHE A 38 -15.20 -13.79 -9.57
CA PHE A 38 -14.54 -12.81 -8.70
C PHE A 38 -14.58 -11.44 -9.36
N GLN A 39 -15.08 -10.45 -8.62
CA GLN A 39 -15.22 -9.08 -9.11
C GLN A 39 -13.91 -8.30 -9.07
N ARG A 40 -12.99 -8.67 -8.16
CA ARG A 40 -11.64 -8.09 -8.10
C ARG A 40 -10.59 -9.14 -7.82
N ILE A 41 -9.44 -9.02 -8.48
CA ILE A 41 -8.30 -9.92 -8.31
C ILE A 41 -7.08 -9.10 -7.89
N VAL A 42 -6.56 -9.39 -6.68
CA VAL A 42 -5.32 -8.78 -6.18
C VAL A 42 -4.14 -9.54 -6.74
N LEU A 43 -3.41 -8.94 -7.64
CA LEU A 43 -2.30 -9.56 -8.37
C LEU A 43 -1.05 -9.72 -7.51
N ALA A 44 -0.18 -10.65 -7.90
CA ALA A 44 1.12 -10.84 -7.27
C ALA A 44 2.08 -9.68 -7.57
N ARG A 45 2.88 -9.28 -6.58
CA ARG A 45 3.83 -8.15 -6.67
C ARG A 45 4.97 -8.39 -7.64
N GLU A 46 5.21 -9.65 -8.01
CA GLU A 46 6.31 -10.11 -8.85
C GLU A 46 6.03 -9.96 -10.36
N LEU A 47 4.83 -9.57 -10.72
CA LEU A 47 4.44 -9.37 -12.12
C LEU A 47 5.12 -8.13 -12.70
N SER A 48 5.55 -8.22 -13.95
CA SER A 48 6.07 -7.08 -14.70
C SER A 48 4.93 -6.31 -15.40
N LEU A 49 5.22 -5.08 -15.83
CA LEU A 49 4.29 -4.26 -16.60
C LEU A 49 3.76 -5.00 -17.84
N GLU A 50 4.62 -5.75 -18.53
CA GLU A 50 4.23 -6.54 -19.71
C GLU A 50 3.24 -7.65 -19.34
N GLN A 51 3.50 -8.38 -18.25
CA GLN A 51 2.58 -9.40 -17.74
C GLN A 51 1.24 -8.82 -17.30
N LEU A 52 1.24 -7.61 -16.71
CA LEU A 52 0.00 -6.91 -16.37
C LEU A 52 -0.82 -6.57 -17.60
N ARG A 53 -0.17 -6.12 -18.69
CA ARG A 53 -0.83 -5.87 -19.99
C ARG A 53 -1.45 -7.14 -20.57
N GLU A 54 -0.74 -8.26 -20.50
CA GLU A 54 -1.24 -9.56 -20.93
C GLU A 54 -2.47 -9.98 -20.12
N ILE A 55 -2.39 -9.92 -18.79
CA ILE A 55 -3.50 -10.26 -17.89
C ILE A 55 -4.72 -9.39 -18.20
N ARG A 56 -4.56 -8.06 -18.33
CA ARG A 56 -5.68 -7.14 -18.58
C ARG A 56 -6.45 -7.45 -19.87
N ARG A 57 -5.76 -7.93 -20.90
CA ARG A 57 -6.41 -8.34 -22.16
C ARG A 57 -7.30 -9.57 -22.03
N GLU A 58 -7.00 -10.43 -21.07
CA GLU A 58 -7.59 -11.76 -20.92
C GLU A 58 -8.69 -11.83 -19.85
N VAL A 59 -8.80 -10.84 -18.97
CA VAL A 59 -9.73 -10.86 -17.83
C VAL A 59 -10.57 -9.60 -17.77
N LYS A 60 -11.78 -9.70 -17.23
CA LYS A 60 -12.75 -8.61 -17.08
C LYS A 60 -12.82 -8.07 -15.66
N ALA A 61 -12.55 -8.91 -14.65
CA ALA A 61 -12.53 -8.52 -13.25
C ALA A 61 -11.65 -7.29 -13.01
N GLU A 62 -11.98 -6.49 -12.04
CA GLU A 62 -11.10 -5.41 -11.58
C GLU A 62 -9.76 -5.96 -11.11
N LEU A 63 -8.69 -5.28 -11.48
CA LEU A 63 -7.34 -5.64 -11.11
C LEU A 63 -6.81 -4.70 -10.02
N GLU A 64 -6.38 -5.28 -8.90
CA GLU A 64 -5.72 -4.56 -7.83
C GLU A 64 -4.24 -4.91 -7.78
N TYR A 65 -3.38 -3.89 -7.76
CA TYR A 65 -1.93 -4.09 -7.74
C TYR A 65 -1.26 -3.31 -6.60
N PHE A 66 -0.24 -3.92 -5.98
CA PHE A 66 0.51 -3.26 -4.94
C PHE A 66 1.44 -2.20 -5.52
N VAL A 67 1.39 -0.99 -4.97
CA VAL A 67 2.20 0.14 -5.43
C VAL A 67 3.19 0.65 -4.40
N HIS A 68 3.01 0.31 -3.11
CA HIS A 68 3.90 0.80 -2.05
C HIS A 68 3.99 -0.15 -0.87
N GLY A 69 5.14 -0.10 -0.18
CA GLY A 69 5.35 -0.69 1.13
C GLY A 69 6.11 -2.01 1.13
N ALA A 70 6.03 -2.74 2.23
CA ALA A 70 6.86 -3.90 2.48
C ALA A 70 6.65 -5.03 1.47
N LEU A 71 7.75 -5.53 0.90
CA LEU A 71 7.76 -6.69 0.02
C LEU A 71 7.93 -8.00 0.80
N CYS A 72 7.21 -9.03 0.36
CA CYS A 72 7.50 -10.42 0.68
C CYS A 72 8.50 -10.96 -0.35
N VAL A 73 9.57 -11.63 0.11
CA VAL A 73 10.55 -12.24 -0.81
C VAL A 73 10.02 -13.50 -1.45
N SER A 74 9.12 -14.23 -0.78
CA SER A 74 8.45 -15.40 -1.33
C SER A 74 7.34 -15.00 -2.28
N LEU A 75 7.06 -15.84 -3.25
CA LEU A 75 5.80 -15.76 -4.00
C LEU A 75 4.62 -15.74 -3.03
N SER A 76 3.64 -14.90 -3.31
CA SER A 76 2.47 -14.73 -2.45
C SER A 76 1.71 -16.04 -2.25
N GLY A 77 1.34 -16.34 -0.99
CA GLY A 77 0.66 -17.58 -0.64
C GLY A 77 1.54 -18.85 -0.61
N GLN A 78 2.85 -18.73 -0.81
CA GLN A 78 3.77 -19.88 -0.94
C GLN A 78 4.98 -19.81 0.00
N CYS A 79 4.82 -19.22 1.19
CA CYS A 79 5.87 -19.17 2.19
C CYS A 79 5.54 -20.12 3.36
N TYR A 80 6.27 -21.22 3.46
CA TYR A 80 6.18 -22.19 4.56
C TYR A 80 7.37 -22.09 5.52
N MET A 81 8.37 -21.24 5.24
CA MET A 81 9.57 -21.07 6.05
C MET A 81 9.25 -20.64 7.49
N SER A 82 8.29 -19.73 7.66
CA SER A 82 7.82 -19.31 8.97
C SER A 82 7.22 -20.49 9.75
N HIS A 83 6.33 -21.26 9.14
CA HIS A 83 5.71 -22.42 9.77
C HIS A 83 6.73 -23.51 10.09
N TYR A 84 7.66 -23.78 9.20
CA TYR A 84 8.75 -24.75 9.44
C TYR A 84 9.57 -24.37 10.67
N LEU A 85 10.00 -23.12 10.80
CA LEU A 85 10.87 -22.67 11.88
C LEU A 85 10.15 -22.47 13.22
N THR A 86 8.92 -21.97 13.21
CA THR A 86 8.26 -21.43 14.40
C THR A 86 6.84 -21.96 14.65
N LYS A 87 6.31 -22.80 13.76
CA LYS A 87 4.91 -23.25 13.72
C LYS A 87 3.88 -22.12 13.46
N ARG A 88 4.34 -20.90 13.12
CA ARG A 88 3.50 -19.75 12.78
C ARG A 88 3.34 -19.66 11.27
N SER A 89 2.12 -19.79 10.76
CA SER A 89 1.87 -19.77 9.32
C SER A 89 1.90 -18.34 8.74
N ALA A 90 2.86 -18.08 7.84
CA ALA A 90 2.91 -16.85 7.08
C ALA A 90 1.69 -16.69 6.16
N ASN A 91 1.19 -17.80 5.61
CA ASN A 91 0.02 -17.82 4.71
C ASN A 91 -1.28 -17.54 5.45
N ARG A 92 -1.30 -17.62 6.79
CA ARG A 92 -2.47 -17.36 7.66
C ARG A 92 -2.32 -16.11 8.51
N GLY A 93 -1.39 -15.21 8.14
CA GLY A 93 -1.23 -13.93 8.81
C GLY A 93 -0.26 -13.92 9.99
N GLU A 94 0.39 -15.03 10.35
CA GLU A 94 1.28 -15.15 11.52
C GLU A 94 2.77 -15.21 11.16
N CYS A 95 3.18 -14.48 10.13
CA CYS A 95 4.56 -14.51 9.63
C CYS A 95 5.59 -14.14 10.72
N ALA A 96 6.56 -15.04 10.96
CA ALA A 96 7.70 -14.79 11.86
C ALA A 96 8.81 -13.93 11.23
N GLN A 97 8.64 -13.49 9.99
CA GLN A 97 9.60 -12.64 9.26
C GLN A 97 11.00 -13.27 9.13
N ALA A 98 11.11 -14.59 8.92
CA ALA A 98 12.38 -15.28 8.73
C ALA A 98 13.28 -14.67 7.61
N CYS A 99 12.68 -14.08 6.59
CA CYS A 99 13.39 -13.34 5.54
C CYS A 99 14.06 -12.05 6.04
N ARG A 100 13.70 -11.55 7.23
CA ARG A 100 14.27 -10.34 7.86
C ARG A 100 15.33 -10.67 8.92
N MET A 101 15.72 -11.93 9.02
CA MET A 101 16.79 -12.41 9.91
C MET A 101 18.13 -12.42 9.19
N GLN A 102 19.22 -12.46 9.97
CA GLN A 102 20.56 -12.66 9.45
C GLN A 102 20.74 -14.14 9.06
N TRP A 103 21.43 -14.33 7.95
CA TRP A 103 21.79 -15.64 7.41
C TRP A 103 23.26 -15.65 6.99
N THR A 104 23.93 -16.75 7.26
CA THR A 104 25.22 -17.07 6.65
C THR A 104 24.97 -17.91 5.39
N VAL A 105 25.63 -17.56 4.30
CA VAL A 105 25.60 -18.30 3.03
C VAL A 105 26.90 -19.05 2.87
N GLU A 106 26.83 -20.37 2.70
CA GLU A 106 27.98 -21.26 2.50
C GLU A 106 27.80 -22.05 1.20
N ASP A 107 28.91 -22.40 0.57
CA ASP A 107 28.90 -23.36 -0.53
C ASP A 107 29.05 -24.82 -0.01
N ASP A 108 28.93 -25.80 -0.91
CA ASP A 108 29.00 -27.23 -0.56
C ASP A 108 30.38 -27.68 -0.01
N ALA A 109 31.43 -26.87 -0.25
CA ALA A 109 32.74 -27.10 0.35
C ALA A 109 32.91 -26.43 1.73
N GLY A 110 31.86 -25.81 2.27
CA GLY A 110 31.90 -25.08 3.54
C GLY A 110 32.55 -23.69 3.45
N LYS A 111 32.83 -23.19 2.24
CA LYS A 111 33.34 -21.84 2.05
C LYS A 111 32.22 -20.82 2.30
N VAL A 112 32.45 -19.91 3.24
CA VAL A 112 31.55 -18.82 3.54
C VAL A 112 31.54 -17.79 2.39
N VAL A 113 30.40 -17.62 1.75
CA VAL A 113 30.15 -16.62 0.68
C VAL A 113 29.73 -15.29 1.29
N LEU A 114 28.77 -15.33 2.24
CA LEU A 114 28.31 -14.18 3.01
C LEU A 114 28.13 -14.61 4.47
N LYS A 115 28.55 -13.76 5.40
CA LYS A 115 28.42 -14.01 6.83
C LYS A 115 27.48 -13.00 7.48
N ASP A 116 26.48 -13.51 8.20
CA ASP A 116 25.56 -12.72 9.04
C ASP A 116 24.93 -11.54 8.30
N LYS A 117 24.33 -11.79 7.12
CA LYS A 117 23.70 -10.79 6.27
C LYS A 117 22.18 -11.02 6.14
N TYR A 118 21.45 -9.96 5.90
CA TYR A 118 19.99 -10.00 5.67
C TYR A 118 19.68 -10.30 4.18
N VAL A 119 20.21 -11.42 3.69
CA VAL A 119 20.23 -11.78 2.26
C VAL A 119 18.88 -11.96 1.60
N LEU A 120 17.81 -12.10 2.39
CA LEU A 120 16.43 -12.22 1.92
C LEU A 120 15.59 -10.98 2.24
N SER A 121 16.19 -9.92 2.83
CA SER A 121 15.49 -8.74 3.28
C SER A 121 15.32 -7.72 2.16
N LEU A 122 14.27 -7.86 1.36
CA LEU A 122 13.96 -6.91 0.29
C LEU A 122 13.75 -5.49 0.83
N LYS A 123 14.13 -4.50 0.02
CA LYS A 123 13.71 -3.10 0.15
C LYS A 123 12.20 -3.00 0.00
N ASP A 124 11.63 -1.84 0.34
CA ASP A 124 10.20 -1.61 0.20
C ASP A 124 9.84 -1.22 -1.25
N LEU A 125 8.66 -1.64 -1.69
CA LEU A 125 8.15 -1.29 -3.01
C LEU A 125 7.81 0.20 -3.08
N ASN A 126 8.15 0.84 -4.19
CA ASN A 126 7.67 2.17 -4.53
C ASN A 126 7.51 2.28 -6.05
N LEU A 127 6.25 2.28 -6.50
CA LEU A 127 5.87 2.42 -7.92
C LEU A 127 5.24 3.79 -8.21
N SER A 128 5.45 4.79 -7.37
CA SER A 128 4.87 6.12 -7.58
C SER A 128 5.29 6.77 -8.89
N ALA A 129 6.51 6.47 -9.37
CA ALA A 129 6.98 6.93 -10.68
C ALA A 129 6.29 6.23 -11.86
N HIS A 130 5.58 5.13 -11.61
CA HIS A 130 4.97 4.27 -12.62
C HIS A 130 3.43 4.24 -12.53
N LEU A 131 2.83 5.19 -11.82
CA LEU A 131 1.37 5.21 -11.67
C LEU A 131 0.64 5.42 -13.01
N SER A 132 1.18 6.26 -13.88
CA SER A 132 0.59 6.51 -15.21
C SER A 132 0.56 5.23 -16.03
N GLU A 133 1.66 4.47 -16.07
CA GLU A 133 1.72 3.20 -16.81
C GLU A 133 0.76 2.15 -16.20
N LEU A 134 0.57 2.14 -14.90
CA LEU A 134 -0.39 1.25 -14.23
C LEU A 134 -1.83 1.62 -14.58
N VAL A 135 -2.17 2.91 -14.61
CA VAL A 135 -3.48 3.39 -15.04
C VAL A 135 -3.74 3.05 -16.52
N GLU A 136 -2.77 3.30 -17.41
CA GLU A 136 -2.86 2.98 -18.85
C GLU A 136 -3.05 1.49 -19.12
N VAL A 137 -2.47 0.62 -18.29
CA VAL A 137 -2.67 -0.84 -18.36
C VAL A 137 -4.08 -1.24 -17.93
N GLY A 138 -4.80 -0.38 -17.21
CA GLY A 138 -6.13 -0.67 -16.68
C GLY A 138 -6.08 -1.36 -15.32
N ILE A 139 -5.16 -0.93 -14.44
CA ILE A 139 -5.22 -1.27 -13.01
C ILE A 139 -6.27 -0.36 -12.36
N ASP A 140 -7.28 -0.98 -11.76
CA ASP A 140 -8.44 -0.30 -11.18
C ASP A 140 -8.20 0.12 -9.73
N SER A 141 -7.35 -0.60 -8.99
CA SER A 141 -7.11 -0.39 -7.56
C SER A 141 -5.63 -0.44 -7.19
N PHE A 142 -5.16 0.57 -6.45
CA PHE A 142 -3.75 0.77 -6.07
C PHE A 142 -3.57 0.46 -4.58
N LYS A 143 -2.91 -0.66 -4.28
CA LYS A 143 -2.79 -1.15 -2.90
C LYS A 143 -1.50 -0.70 -2.24
N ILE A 144 -1.65 -0.08 -1.06
CA ILE A 144 -0.55 0.29 -0.18
C ILE A 144 -0.43 -0.76 0.92
N GLU A 145 0.76 -1.38 1.07
CA GLU A 145 1.05 -2.27 2.19
C GLU A 145 1.46 -1.42 3.39
N GLY A 146 0.70 -1.55 4.48
CA GLY A 146 0.90 -0.74 5.68
C GLY A 146 0.64 -1.49 6.98
N ARG A 147 0.58 -2.83 6.96
CA ARG A 147 0.38 -3.63 8.17
C ARG A 147 1.48 -3.34 9.20
N LEU A 148 1.09 -3.11 10.44
CA LEU A 148 1.97 -2.73 11.54
C LEU A 148 2.74 -1.41 11.29
N LYS A 149 2.11 -0.47 10.60
CA LYS A 149 2.60 0.90 10.44
C LYS A 149 1.76 1.86 11.29
N GLU A 150 2.40 2.92 11.74
CA GLU A 150 1.75 3.95 12.53
C GLU A 150 0.87 4.85 11.66
N ALA A 151 0.00 5.63 12.28
CA ALA A 151 -0.97 6.49 11.60
C ALA A 151 -0.31 7.55 10.70
N ASP A 152 0.86 8.07 11.10
CA ASP A 152 1.65 9.02 10.33
C ASP A 152 2.12 8.44 8.98
N TYR A 153 2.56 7.18 8.98
CA TYR A 153 2.90 6.48 7.73
C TYR A 153 1.68 6.37 6.81
N VAL A 154 0.53 5.96 7.36
CA VAL A 154 -0.70 5.79 6.58
C VAL A 154 -1.13 7.14 5.99
N ALA A 155 -1.20 8.18 6.81
CA ALA A 155 -1.59 9.52 6.37
C ALA A 155 -0.66 10.05 5.27
N ASN A 156 0.66 9.94 5.47
CA ASN A 156 1.66 10.43 4.54
C ASN A 156 1.61 9.71 3.19
N VAL A 157 1.70 8.37 3.21
CA VAL A 157 1.77 7.57 1.98
C VAL A 157 0.45 7.62 1.21
N THR A 158 -0.69 7.55 1.91
CA THR A 158 -2.01 7.63 1.25
C THR A 158 -2.22 8.99 0.60
N ASN A 159 -1.87 10.08 1.29
CA ASN A 159 -1.99 11.43 0.72
C ASN A 159 -1.10 11.60 -0.51
N TYR A 160 0.13 11.07 -0.47
CA TYR A 160 1.06 11.12 -1.60
C TYR A 160 0.47 10.44 -2.84
N TYR A 161 0.01 9.19 -2.71
CA TYR A 161 -0.58 8.45 -3.84
C TYR A 161 -1.90 9.04 -4.30
N SER A 162 -2.74 9.54 -3.39
CA SER A 162 -3.97 10.22 -3.76
C SER A 162 -3.70 11.46 -4.63
N GLY A 163 -2.78 12.32 -4.21
CA GLY A 163 -2.42 13.52 -4.98
C GLY A 163 -1.86 13.17 -6.36
N ARG A 164 -1.00 12.13 -6.45
CA ARG A 164 -0.47 11.67 -7.74
C ARG A 164 -1.55 11.13 -8.68
N LEU A 165 -2.52 10.41 -8.15
CA LEU A 165 -3.67 9.94 -8.93
C LEU A 165 -4.59 11.09 -9.34
N ASP A 166 -4.81 12.08 -8.48
CA ASP A 166 -5.59 13.27 -8.82
C ASP A 166 -4.94 14.06 -9.99
N GLU A 167 -3.60 14.17 -10.01
CA GLU A 167 -2.85 14.76 -11.13
C GLU A 167 -3.03 14.00 -12.44
N ILE A 168 -3.07 12.65 -12.39
CA ILE A 168 -3.27 11.81 -13.58
C ILE A 168 -4.70 11.97 -14.11
N VAL A 169 -5.69 11.88 -13.23
CA VAL A 169 -7.11 12.04 -13.59
C VAL A 169 -7.38 13.44 -14.17
N ALA A 170 -6.81 14.49 -13.58
CA ALA A 170 -6.99 15.86 -14.08
C ALA A 170 -6.45 16.10 -15.51
N ARG A 171 -5.59 15.23 -16.01
CA ARG A 171 -4.98 15.32 -17.35
C ARG A 171 -5.64 14.44 -18.40
N ASN A 172 -6.62 13.64 -18.02
CA ASN A 172 -7.27 12.66 -18.90
C ASN A 172 -8.77 12.61 -18.61
N GLU A 173 -9.57 13.13 -19.53
CA GLU A 173 -11.04 13.20 -19.42
C GLU A 173 -11.74 11.82 -19.43
N ASP A 174 -11.06 10.78 -19.91
CA ASP A 174 -11.57 9.41 -19.90
C ASP A 174 -11.42 8.72 -18.53
N LEU A 175 -10.79 9.40 -17.56
CA LEU A 175 -10.53 8.87 -16.23
C LEU A 175 -11.36 9.58 -15.17
N ALA A 176 -11.88 8.81 -14.22
CA ALA A 176 -12.55 9.31 -13.04
C ALA A 176 -12.14 8.56 -11.78
N ARG A 177 -12.23 9.23 -10.63
CA ARG A 177 -12.14 8.57 -9.33
C ARG A 177 -13.44 7.85 -9.04
N VAL A 178 -13.36 6.61 -8.55
CA VAL A 178 -14.55 5.86 -8.12
C VAL A 178 -15.24 6.54 -6.94
N GLY A 179 -14.47 7.12 -6.02
CA GLY A 179 -15.02 7.81 -4.86
C GLY A 179 -15.08 9.31 -5.05
N ALA A 180 -16.18 9.95 -4.67
CA ALA A 180 -16.36 11.39 -4.68
C ALA A 180 -15.37 12.13 -3.76
N GLY A 181 -15.13 13.39 -4.03
CA GLY A 181 -14.34 14.29 -3.23
C GLY A 181 -12.86 14.33 -3.57
N TYR A 182 -12.21 15.34 -3.06
CA TYR A 182 -10.79 15.58 -3.16
C TYR A 182 -10.16 15.67 -1.77
N VAL A 183 -8.84 15.46 -1.70
CA VAL A 183 -8.11 15.56 -0.44
C VAL A 183 -7.64 17.00 -0.23
N LYS A 184 -8.12 17.64 0.84
CA LYS A 184 -7.58 18.90 1.34
C LYS A 184 -6.40 18.58 2.25
N ALA A 185 -5.20 18.63 1.68
CA ALA A 185 -3.98 18.27 2.38
C ALA A 185 -3.60 19.34 3.40
N ALA A 186 -3.27 18.91 4.62
CA ALA A 186 -2.74 19.77 5.68
C ALA A 186 -1.19 19.83 5.67
N PHE A 187 -0.53 19.02 4.83
CA PHE A 187 0.91 18.93 4.74
C PHE A 187 1.34 18.46 3.34
N GLU A 188 2.59 18.69 3.01
CA GLU A 188 3.21 18.13 1.80
C GLU A 188 3.67 16.70 2.10
N ALA A 189 3.15 15.75 1.32
CA ALA A 189 3.43 14.33 1.50
C ALA A 189 4.77 13.95 0.88
N ASP A 190 5.62 13.24 1.64
CA ASP A 190 6.91 12.70 1.21
C ASP A 190 7.11 11.30 1.81
N PRO A 191 6.96 10.22 1.02
CA PRO A 191 7.14 8.85 1.51
C PRO A 191 8.53 8.57 2.10
N GLU A 192 9.58 9.30 1.69
CA GLU A 192 10.93 9.14 2.23
C GLU A 192 11.04 9.57 3.70
N ARG A 193 10.13 10.42 4.18
CA ARG A 193 10.06 10.87 5.57
C ARG A 193 9.37 9.88 6.52
N SER A 194 8.78 8.82 5.97
CA SER A 194 8.17 7.71 6.70
C SER A 194 9.05 6.48 6.70
N PHE A 195 8.62 5.44 7.43
CA PHE A 195 9.35 4.17 7.50
C PHE A 195 9.61 3.57 6.11
N ASN A 196 10.89 3.37 5.76
CA ASN A 196 11.29 2.60 4.59
C ASN A 196 12.67 1.94 4.80
N ARG A 197 12.93 0.84 4.08
CA ARG A 197 14.23 0.12 4.03
C ARG A 197 15.05 0.49 2.80
N GLY A 198 14.80 1.67 2.23
CA GLY A 198 15.12 2.02 0.86
C GLY A 198 14.07 1.46 -0.08
N TYR A 199 14.00 1.99 -1.29
CA TYR A 199 12.97 1.66 -2.27
C TYR A 199 13.48 0.85 -3.45
N THR A 200 12.57 0.09 -4.06
CA THR A 200 12.76 -0.67 -5.29
C THR A 200 11.48 -0.69 -6.11
N ASP A 201 11.60 -0.71 -7.44
CA ASP A 201 10.52 -1.01 -8.38
C ASP A 201 10.34 -2.53 -8.58
N TYR A 202 11.11 -3.33 -7.86
CA TYR A 202 11.12 -4.80 -7.83
C TYR A 202 11.32 -5.40 -9.24
N PHE A 203 10.32 -6.07 -9.78
CA PHE A 203 10.34 -6.65 -11.13
C PHE A 203 9.46 -5.91 -12.13
N PHE A 204 8.93 -4.76 -11.73
CA PHE A 204 7.92 -4.04 -12.53
C PHE A 204 8.43 -3.68 -13.92
N VAL A 205 9.61 -3.08 -14.02
CA VAL A 205 10.23 -2.77 -15.33
C VAL A 205 11.15 -3.90 -15.76
N GLN A 206 12.12 -4.23 -14.94
CA GLN A 206 13.10 -5.29 -15.22
C GLN A 206 13.77 -5.80 -13.95
N ARG A 207 14.42 -6.94 -14.04
CA ARG A 207 15.25 -7.45 -12.95
C ARG A 207 16.50 -6.61 -12.78
N LYS A 208 16.74 -6.09 -11.57
CA LYS A 208 17.92 -5.30 -11.19
C LYS A 208 18.60 -5.92 -9.98
N THR A 209 19.88 -5.58 -9.74
CA THR A 209 20.55 -5.81 -8.45
C THR A 209 20.24 -4.67 -7.48
N GLY A 210 20.57 -4.85 -6.21
CA GLY A 210 20.29 -3.84 -5.18
C GLY A 210 18.86 -3.86 -4.65
N MET A 211 18.14 -4.97 -4.84
CA MET A 211 16.76 -5.15 -4.33
C MET A 211 16.69 -5.44 -2.84
N VAL A 212 17.80 -5.85 -2.20
CA VAL A 212 17.85 -6.20 -0.78
C VAL A 212 18.55 -5.15 0.05
N SER A 213 18.13 -5.04 1.31
CA SER A 213 18.82 -4.28 2.36
C SER A 213 19.64 -5.26 3.20
N MET A 214 20.87 -5.58 2.70
CA MET A 214 21.70 -6.66 3.25
C MET A 214 22.27 -6.36 4.65
N ASP A 215 22.39 -5.08 5.00
CA ASP A 215 23.05 -4.66 6.23
C ASP A 215 22.09 -4.36 7.37
N SER A 216 20.83 -4.06 7.07
CA SER A 216 19.80 -3.80 8.08
C SER A 216 18.40 -4.11 7.57
N PRO A 217 17.50 -4.71 8.39
CA PRO A 217 16.08 -4.86 8.10
C PRO A 217 15.26 -3.67 8.63
N LYS A 218 15.92 -2.71 9.31
CA LYS A 218 15.30 -1.55 9.95
C LYS A 218 15.13 -0.40 8.95
N SER A 219 14.30 0.56 9.30
CA SER A 219 14.18 1.82 8.57
C SER A 219 15.49 2.60 8.64
N MET A 220 15.96 3.07 7.51
CA MET A 220 17.06 4.02 7.42
C MET A 220 16.53 5.45 7.22
N GLY A 221 15.41 5.59 6.52
CA GLY A 221 14.86 6.90 6.18
C GLY A 221 15.71 7.67 5.16
N LYS A 222 15.55 8.99 5.16
CA LYS A 222 16.19 9.90 4.19
C LYS A 222 17.61 10.25 4.59
N LYS A 223 18.53 10.29 3.62
CA LYS A 223 19.88 10.77 3.80
C LYS A 223 19.87 12.30 4.03
N VAL A 224 20.39 12.77 5.17
CA VAL A 224 20.25 14.17 5.58
C VAL A 224 21.56 14.89 5.84
N ALA A 225 22.66 14.19 6.15
CA ALA A 225 23.94 14.86 6.43
C ALA A 225 25.14 13.92 6.25
N MET A 226 26.35 14.51 6.23
CA MET A 226 27.61 13.81 6.31
C MET A 226 28.47 14.37 7.45
N VAL A 227 28.97 13.49 8.31
CA VAL A 227 29.81 13.87 9.47
C VAL A 227 31.14 14.45 9.00
N LYS A 228 31.52 15.62 9.54
CA LYS A 228 32.81 16.24 9.30
C LYS A 228 33.73 16.12 10.52
N GLN A 229 33.22 16.28 11.72
CA GLN A 229 33.97 16.21 12.97
C GLN A 229 33.06 15.71 14.11
N VAL A 230 33.65 15.07 15.10
CA VAL A 230 32.96 14.61 16.33
C VAL A 230 33.78 14.97 17.55
N LYS A 231 33.10 15.45 18.60
CA LYS A 231 33.68 15.72 19.92
C LYS A 231 32.67 15.38 21.00
N GLY A 232 32.85 14.24 21.68
CA GLY A 232 31.94 13.79 22.73
C GLY A 232 30.57 13.43 22.18
N ASN A 233 29.53 14.15 22.59
CA ASN A 233 28.16 14.04 22.10
C ASN A 233 27.78 15.08 21.03
N GLN A 234 28.76 15.83 20.53
CA GLN A 234 28.56 16.82 19.48
C GLN A 234 29.19 16.35 18.18
N MET A 235 28.53 16.66 17.06
CA MET A 235 29.08 16.48 15.73
C MET A 235 28.84 17.71 14.86
N TRP A 236 29.81 17.98 14.00
CA TRP A 236 29.71 18.98 12.94
C TRP A 236 29.50 18.23 11.63
N VAL A 237 28.49 18.65 10.91
CA VAL A 237 28.03 17.95 9.69
C VAL A 237 27.98 18.87 8.49
N GLU A 238 28.08 18.30 7.31
CA GLU A 238 27.62 18.90 6.07
C GLU A 238 26.17 18.49 5.87
N LEU A 239 25.26 19.46 5.95
CA LEU A 239 23.85 19.22 5.78
C LEU A 239 23.50 19.02 4.30
N LEU A 240 22.71 17.99 4.01
CA LEU A 240 22.06 17.75 2.73
C LEU A 240 20.59 18.16 2.77
N GLU A 241 20.01 18.06 3.97
CA GLU A 241 18.63 18.44 4.32
C GLU A 241 18.64 19.09 5.71
N PRO A 242 17.69 19.99 6.03
CA PRO A 242 17.55 20.52 7.39
C PRO A 242 17.35 19.39 8.41
N VAL A 243 18.06 19.49 9.53
CA VAL A 243 17.92 18.61 10.70
C VAL A 243 17.38 19.43 11.87
N HIS A 244 16.40 18.92 12.60
CA HIS A 244 15.70 19.62 13.66
C HIS A 244 15.93 18.96 15.01
N ASN A 245 15.58 19.69 16.06
CA ASN A 245 15.57 19.16 17.42
C ASN A 245 14.61 17.98 17.51
N ALA A 246 14.99 16.99 18.30
CA ALA A 246 14.28 15.74 18.50
C ALA A 246 14.21 14.78 17.28
N ASP A 247 14.87 15.10 16.16
CA ASP A 247 15.04 14.15 15.06
C ASP A 247 15.78 12.88 15.50
N GLY A 248 15.38 11.74 14.99
CA GLY A 248 16.09 10.48 15.08
C GLY A 248 17.01 10.32 13.87
N LEU A 249 18.30 10.20 14.12
CA LEU A 249 19.28 9.91 13.06
C LEU A 249 19.84 8.51 13.23
N CYS A 250 20.27 7.90 12.13
CA CYS A 250 21.00 6.64 12.15
C CYS A 250 22.17 6.64 11.19
N TYR A 251 23.15 5.79 11.49
CA TYR A 251 24.36 5.63 10.69
C TYR A 251 24.93 4.21 10.86
N PHE A 252 25.75 3.77 9.92
CA PHE A 252 26.48 2.52 10.06
C PHE A 252 27.80 2.71 10.80
N ASP A 253 27.95 1.96 11.92
CA ASP A 253 29.22 1.75 12.61
C ASP A 253 29.75 0.37 12.20
N GLY A 254 30.61 0.34 11.20
CA GLY A 254 30.99 -0.91 10.54
C GLY A 254 29.80 -1.58 9.84
N ARG A 255 29.28 -2.66 10.43
CA ARG A 255 28.15 -3.42 9.90
C ARG A 255 26.84 -3.18 10.69
N GLU A 256 26.92 -2.45 11.78
CA GLU A 256 25.80 -2.24 12.69
C GLU A 256 25.11 -0.90 12.46
N LEU A 257 23.80 -0.92 12.29
CA LEU A 257 23.01 0.32 12.21
C LEU A 257 22.76 0.85 13.61
N ARG A 258 23.35 2.00 13.93
CA ARG A 258 23.18 2.72 15.21
C ARG A 258 22.26 3.91 15.04
N GLY A 259 21.42 4.14 16.03
CA GLY A 259 20.50 5.28 16.10
C GLY A 259 20.95 6.27 17.17
N VAL A 260 20.79 7.56 16.91
CA VAL A 260 20.99 8.64 17.89
C VAL A 260 19.86 9.65 17.79
N LYS A 261 19.51 10.27 18.92
CA LYS A 261 18.53 11.36 18.97
C LYS A 261 19.24 12.70 19.01
N VAL A 262 18.81 13.63 18.19
CA VAL A 262 19.27 15.02 18.19
C VAL A 262 18.58 15.78 19.33
N ASN A 263 19.34 16.28 20.30
CA ASN A 263 18.82 17.16 21.35
C ASN A 263 18.68 18.58 20.83
N THR A 264 19.77 19.11 20.23
CA THR A 264 19.76 20.44 19.60
C THR A 264 20.46 20.42 18.26
N ALA A 265 19.89 21.12 17.30
CA ALA A 265 20.44 21.35 15.97
C ALA A 265 20.65 22.88 15.81
N GLU A 266 21.90 23.31 15.69
CA GLU A 266 22.31 24.70 15.54
C GLU A 266 23.16 24.86 14.27
N GLY A 267 22.48 25.14 13.17
CA GLY A 267 23.12 25.12 11.85
C GLY A 267 23.75 23.75 11.55
N ASN A 268 25.05 23.71 11.35
CA ASN A 268 25.79 22.46 11.06
C ASN A 268 26.29 21.72 12.32
N ARG A 269 26.00 22.22 13.52
CA ARG A 269 26.35 21.58 14.80
C ARG A 269 25.15 20.86 15.38
N LEU A 270 25.28 19.54 15.56
CA LEU A 270 24.26 18.68 16.18
C LEU A 270 24.76 18.18 17.52
N THR A 271 23.96 18.36 18.58
CA THR A 271 24.22 17.78 19.90
C THR A 271 23.26 16.62 20.11
N CYS A 272 23.79 15.43 20.39
CA CYS A 272 23.01 14.20 20.54
C CYS A 272 22.81 13.80 22.00
N ASN A 273 21.88 12.86 22.22
CA ASN A 273 21.54 12.34 23.55
C ASN A 273 22.64 11.50 24.20
N GLU A 274 23.60 11.04 23.43
CA GLU A 274 24.68 10.15 23.90
C GLU A 274 26.02 10.48 23.26
N ARG A 275 27.10 9.89 23.80
CA ARG A 275 28.43 10.02 23.21
C ARG A 275 28.53 9.30 21.88
N LEU A 276 29.07 9.98 20.89
CA LEU A 276 29.09 9.50 19.50
C LEU A 276 30.37 8.72 19.24
N ASN A 277 30.19 7.55 18.59
CA ASN A 277 31.28 6.75 18.03
C ASN A 277 31.13 6.69 16.50
N VAL A 278 31.21 7.85 15.86
CA VAL A 278 31.04 7.97 14.41
C VAL A 278 32.25 8.66 13.81
N LYS A 279 32.68 8.19 12.65
CA LYS A 279 33.87 8.70 11.96
C LYS A 279 33.51 9.85 11.01
N PRO A 280 34.43 10.81 10.77
CA PRO A 280 34.29 11.75 9.68
C PRO A 280 34.07 11.01 8.33
N GLY A 281 33.23 11.58 7.46
CA GLY A 281 32.83 10.99 6.20
C GLY A 281 31.62 10.04 6.30
N THR A 282 31.15 9.70 7.52
CA THR A 282 29.97 8.86 7.70
C THR A 282 28.70 9.59 7.29
N LEU A 283 27.83 8.91 6.53
CA LEU A 283 26.52 9.41 6.14
C LEU A 283 25.51 9.20 7.26
N LEU A 284 24.71 10.22 7.52
CA LEU A 284 23.62 10.20 8.46
C LEU A 284 22.28 10.13 7.71
N TYR A 285 21.41 9.29 8.21
CA TYR A 285 20.06 9.11 7.69
C TYR A 285 19.07 9.49 8.79
N ARG A 286 17.97 10.18 8.43
CA ARG A 286 16.87 10.53 9.33
C ARG A 286 15.79 9.47 9.27
N ASN A 287 15.73 8.61 10.29
CA ASN A 287 14.73 7.55 10.40
C ASN A 287 13.50 7.96 11.23
N TYR A 288 13.56 9.13 11.88
CA TYR A 288 12.43 9.76 12.55
C TYR A 288 12.50 11.28 12.38
N ASP A 289 11.50 11.83 11.69
CA ASP A 289 11.36 13.27 11.43
C ASP A 289 10.36 13.88 12.41
N HIS A 290 10.87 14.47 13.48
CA HIS A 290 10.04 14.97 14.57
C HIS A 290 9.11 16.10 14.15
N GLU A 291 9.60 17.04 13.37
CA GLU A 291 8.78 18.16 12.89
C GLU A 291 7.65 17.68 11.99
N PHE A 292 7.96 16.77 11.08
CA PHE A 292 6.98 16.20 10.16
C PHE A 292 5.90 15.41 10.89
N VAL A 293 6.28 14.51 11.81
CA VAL A 293 5.33 13.72 12.61
C VAL A 293 4.46 14.62 13.50
N THR A 294 5.04 15.67 14.08
CA THR A 294 4.30 16.65 14.88
C THR A 294 3.30 17.43 14.01
N ARG A 295 3.68 17.78 12.79
CA ARG A 295 2.79 18.45 11.82
C ARG A 295 1.64 17.52 11.43
N LEU A 296 1.90 16.27 11.14
CA LEU A 296 0.87 15.27 10.84
C LEU A 296 -0.12 15.07 12.01
N ALA A 297 0.38 15.08 13.23
CA ALA A 297 -0.46 14.94 14.43
C ALA A 297 -1.38 16.17 14.67
N LYS A 298 -0.99 17.36 14.21
CA LYS A 298 -1.77 18.60 14.39
C LYS A 298 -2.79 18.85 13.28
N GLY A 299 -2.58 18.32 12.09
CA GLY A 299 -3.44 18.56 10.95
C GLY A 299 -3.59 17.30 10.11
N THR A 300 -4.75 16.68 10.20
CA THR A 300 -5.10 15.57 9.32
C THR A 300 -5.57 16.12 7.97
N SER A 301 -5.12 15.49 6.89
CA SER A 301 -5.75 15.69 5.59
C SER A 301 -7.20 15.22 5.67
N VAL A 302 -8.12 16.01 5.14
CA VAL A 302 -9.54 15.67 5.11
C VAL A 302 -10.00 15.50 3.69
N ARG A 303 -10.91 14.55 3.44
CA ARG A 303 -11.57 14.41 2.16
C ARG A 303 -12.83 15.26 2.17
N LYS A 304 -13.00 16.11 1.17
CA LYS A 304 -14.16 16.97 0.99
C LYS A 304 -14.80 16.70 -0.36
N ILE A 305 -16.13 16.74 -0.39
CA ILE A 305 -16.96 16.58 -1.57
C ILE A 305 -17.42 17.96 -2.00
N LYS A 306 -17.18 18.33 -3.25
CA LYS A 306 -17.63 19.62 -3.78
C LYS A 306 -19.14 19.64 -3.91
N VAL A 307 -19.74 20.74 -3.47
CA VAL A 307 -21.18 20.98 -3.55
C VAL A 307 -21.43 22.37 -4.10
N LYS A 308 -22.25 22.44 -5.15
CA LYS A 308 -22.86 23.67 -5.61
C LYS A 308 -24.16 23.88 -4.84
N VAL A 309 -24.40 25.10 -4.35
CA VAL A 309 -25.66 25.48 -3.69
C VAL A 309 -26.31 26.64 -4.44
N ASP A 310 -27.48 26.38 -5.01
CA ASP A 310 -28.31 27.38 -5.64
C ASP A 310 -29.34 27.89 -4.64
N VAL A 311 -29.51 29.20 -4.57
CA VAL A 311 -30.38 29.93 -3.64
C VAL A 311 -31.37 30.72 -4.41
N TYR A 312 -32.65 30.60 -4.12
CA TYR A 312 -33.70 31.50 -4.71
C TYR A 312 -34.90 31.64 -3.78
N ALA A 313 -35.76 32.58 -4.12
CA ALA A 313 -36.99 32.87 -3.39
C ALA A 313 -38.20 32.39 -4.18
N GLU A 314 -39.11 31.67 -3.52
CA GLU A 314 -40.38 31.24 -4.10
C GLU A 314 -41.49 31.52 -3.09
N ASP A 315 -42.49 32.30 -3.42
CA ASP A 315 -43.60 32.72 -2.53
C ASP A 315 -43.10 33.31 -1.20
N ALA A 316 -42.12 34.18 -1.23
CA ALA A 316 -41.42 34.72 -0.05
C ALA A 316 -40.77 33.68 0.88
N ARG A 317 -40.53 32.47 0.40
CA ARG A 317 -39.82 31.38 1.11
C ARG A 317 -38.43 31.21 0.50
N LEU A 318 -37.49 30.84 1.36
CA LEU A 318 -36.15 30.45 0.95
C LEU A 318 -36.18 29.05 0.33
N VAL A 319 -35.64 28.90 -0.85
CA VAL A 319 -35.38 27.59 -1.48
C VAL A 319 -33.89 27.43 -1.67
N LEU A 320 -33.37 26.28 -1.24
CA LEU A 320 -31.96 25.87 -1.36
C LEU A 320 -31.91 24.57 -2.14
N VAL A 321 -31.07 24.51 -3.17
CA VAL A 321 -30.75 23.31 -3.92
C VAL A 321 -29.27 23.02 -3.76
N ALA A 322 -28.90 21.85 -3.27
CA ALA A 322 -27.52 21.40 -3.21
C ALA A 322 -27.31 20.28 -4.23
N THR A 323 -26.30 20.43 -5.06
CA THR A 323 -25.87 19.42 -6.03
C THR A 323 -24.41 19.09 -5.82
N ASP A 324 -24.09 17.82 -5.61
CA ASP A 324 -22.70 17.39 -5.47
C ASP A 324 -22.01 17.14 -6.82
N GLU A 325 -20.72 16.87 -6.79
CA GLU A 325 -19.91 16.62 -7.99
C GLU A 325 -20.29 15.33 -8.75
N ASN A 326 -21.09 14.43 -8.16
CA ASN A 326 -21.61 13.23 -8.80
C ASN A 326 -23.02 13.42 -9.38
N GLY A 327 -23.59 14.63 -9.24
CA GLY A 327 -24.92 14.94 -9.72
C GLY A 327 -26.05 14.59 -8.76
N VAL A 328 -25.76 14.16 -7.54
CA VAL A 328 -26.79 13.96 -6.51
C VAL A 328 -27.30 15.30 -6.06
N SER A 329 -28.61 15.54 -6.21
CA SER A 329 -29.25 16.84 -5.96
C SER A 329 -30.39 16.71 -4.98
N VAL A 330 -30.46 17.64 -4.04
CA VAL A 330 -31.57 17.76 -3.07
C VAL A 330 -32.05 19.18 -2.98
N MET A 331 -33.33 19.35 -2.71
CA MET A 331 -33.96 20.65 -2.52
C MET A 331 -34.63 20.70 -1.15
N ILE A 332 -34.46 21.80 -0.45
CA ILE A 332 -35.25 22.15 0.73
C ILE A 332 -35.92 23.51 0.55
N ARG A 333 -37.10 23.65 1.13
CA ARG A 333 -37.87 24.91 1.17
C ARG A 333 -38.14 25.28 2.62
N SER A 334 -38.02 26.56 2.95
CA SER A 334 -38.34 27.00 4.30
C SER A 334 -39.83 26.87 4.62
N ASP A 335 -40.14 26.54 5.85
CA ASP A 335 -41.52 26.55 6.33
C ASP A 335 -42.05 27.97 6.54
N GLU A 336 -41.16 28.90 6.83
CA GLU A 336 -41.42 30.30 7.13
C GLU A 336 -41.30 31.13 5.87
N THR A 337 -42.03 32.23 5.86
CA THR A 337 -41.87 33.30 4.84
C THR A 337 -41.01 34.42 5.39
N PHE A 338 -40.28 35.10 4.52
CA PHE A 338 -39.34 36.17 4.85
C PHE A 338 -39.67 37.43 4.09
N GLU A 339 -39.45 38.59 4.69
CA GLU A 339 -39.59 39.88 4.02
C GLU A 339 -38.44 40.08 3.02
N VAL A 340 -38.68 40.93 2.01
CA VAL A 340 -37.64 41.34 1.06
C VAL A 340 -36.61 42.24 1.78
N ALA A 341 -35.33 41.92 1.59
CA ALA A 341 -34.24 42.67 2.18
C ALA A 341 -34.14 44.08 1.58
N THR A 342 -34.01 45.06 2.43
CA THR A 342 -33.73 46.43 2.02
C THR A 342 -32.25 46.76 1.87
N ASN A 343 -31.38 45.90 2.43
CA ASN A 343 -29.93 46.05 2.39
C ASN A 343 -29.31 45.10 1.36
N PRO A 344 -28.60 45.58 0.34
CA PRO A 344 -27.95 44.76 -0.67
C PRO A 344 -26.90 43.77 -0.10
N ALA A 345 -26.29 44.10 1.05
CA ALA A 345 -25.32 43.21 1.71
C ALA A 345 -25.94 41.94 2.26
N GLN A 346 -27.26 41.77 2.26
CA GLN A 346 -27.95 40.57 2.75
C GLN A 346 -27.63 39.35 1.88
N MET A 347 -27.56 39.51 0.56
CA MET A 347 -27.16 38.44 -0.36
C MET A 347 -25.79 37.83 0.04
N GLU A 348 -24.78 38.73 0.18
CA GLU A 348 -23.43 38.29 0.55
C GLU A 348 -23.39 37.59 1.91
N ARG A 349 -24.25 38.04 2.86
CA ARG A 349 -24.37 37.37 4.19
C ARG A 349 -24.94 35.97 4.06
N VAL A 350 -26.00 35.77 3.28
CA VAL A 350 -26.61 34.46 3.04
C VAL A 350 -25.60 33.53 2.37
N VAL A 351 -25.00 33.98 1.26
CA VAL A 351 -23.96 33.21 0.56
C VAL A 351 -22.78 32.87 1.47
N GLY A 352 -22.30 33.84 2.25
CA GLY A 352 -21.19 33.63 3.19
C GLY A 352 -21.50 32.65 4.33
N GLN A 353 -22.79 32.52 4.75
CA GLN A 353 -23.17 31.50 5.73
C GLN A 353 -23.31 30.11 5.09
N LEU A 354 -23.82 30.03 3.87
CA LEU A 354 -23.96 28.75 3.16
C LEU A 354 -22.62 28.13 2.74
N ARG A 355 -21.62 28.95 2.41
CA ARG A 355 -20.24 28.49 2.14
C ARG A 355 -19.54 27.82 3.33
N LYS A 356 -20.03 28.06 4.55
CA LYS A 356 -19.43 27.45 5.74
C LYS A 356 -19.87 26.00 5.88
N SER A 357 -19.07 25.06 5.43
CA SER A 357 -19.37 23.64 5.52
C SER A 357 -19.08 22.99 6.91
N GLY A 358 -18.35 23.69 7.80
CA GLY A 358 -18.01 23.20 9.13
C GLY A 358 -17.23 21.89 9.12
N ASP A 359 -17.60 20.99 10.02
CA ASP A 359 -16.98 19.66 10.16
C ASP A 359 -17.64 18.59 9.27
N THR A 360 -18.51 18.99 8.34
CA THR A 360 -19.13 18.04 7.39
C THR A 360 -18.12 17.56 6.34
N GLU A 361 -18.44 16.48 5.65
CA GLU A 361 -17.67 15.96 4.50
C GLU A 361 -17.73 16.88 3.26
N TYR A 362 -18.54 17.92 3.27
CA TYR A 362 -18.78 18.80 2.12
C TYR A 362 -17.86 20.02 2.07
N ASP A 363 -17.63 20.51 0.86
CA ASP A 363 -17.06 21.82 0.56
C ASP A 363 -18.04 22.58 -0.36
N CYS A 364 -18.80 23.51 0.22
CA CYS A 364 -19.73 24.35 -0.50
C CYS A 364 -18.97 25.46 -1.23
N CYS A 365 -18.14 25.08 -2.21
CA CYS A 365 -17.24 25.98 -2.92
C CYS A 365 -17.98 26.98 -3.83
N GLU A 366 -19.13 26.58 -4.37
CA GLU A 366 -19.98 27.39 -5.24
C GLU A 366 -21.32 27.62 -4.55
N VAL A 367 -21.66 28.88 -4.33
CA VAL A 367 -22.98 29.29 -3.82
C VAL A 367 -23.46 30.46 -4.66
N GLU A 368 -24.55 30.25 -5.36
CA GLU A 368 -25.16 31.24 -6.26
C GLU A 368 -26.56 31.62 -5.76
N TYR A 369 -26.83 32.94 -5.70
CA TYR A 369 -28.16 33.49 -5.48
C TYR A 369 -28.77 33.80 -6.82
N LEU A 370 -29.79 33.06 -7.26
CA LEU A 370 -30.30 33.05 -8.62
C LEU A 370 -31.33 34.16 -8.89
N ASP A 371 -31.97 34.72 -7.85
CA ASP A 371 -32.99 35.74 -7.97
C ASP A 371 -32.48 37.14 -7.71
N GLU A 372 -33.12 38.12 -8.32
CA GLU A 372 -32.92 39.54 -8.00
C GLU A 372 -33.56 39.89 -6.63
N THR A 373 -34.60 39.15 -6.22
CA THR A 373 -35.29 39.38 -4.95
C THR A 373 -34.53 38.68 -3.81
N VAL A 374 -33.88 39.47 -2.99
CA VAL A 374 -33.16 38.96 -1.82
C VAL A 374 -34.03 39.00 -0.60
N LEU A 375 -34.17 37.85 0.12
CA LEU A 375 -34.93 37.78 1.34
C LEU A 375 -34.08 38.17 2.57
N PHE A 376 -34.72 38.84 3.52
CA PHE A 376 -34.09 39.13 4.82
C PHE A 376 -34.16 37.92 5.74
N ILE A 377 -33.06 37.18 5.88
CA ILE A 377 -32.99 35.96 6.66
C ILE A 377 -31.89 36.10 7.73
N PRO A 378 -32.21 35.95 9.02
CA PRO A 378 -31.20 35.94 10.07
C PRO A 378 -30.15 34.85 9.88
N SER A 379 -28.89 35.14 10.18
CA SER A 379 -27.77 34.20 9.97
C SER A 379 -27.95 32.89 10.73
N SER A 380 -28.61 32.88 11.90
CA SER A 380 -28.93 31.68 12.67
C SER A 380 -29.89 30.76 11.90
N VAL A 381 -30.88 31.34 11.23
CA VAL A 381 -31.87 30.63 10.41
C VAL A 381 -31.22 30.04 9.17
N VAL A 382 -30.40 30.81 8.44
CA VAL A 382 -29.61 30.32 7.29
C VAL A 382 -28.75 29.14 7.71
N ASN A 383 -28.08 29.19 8.88
CA ASN A 383 -27.27 28.10 9.40
C ASN A 383 -28.10 26.85 9.74
N GLY A 384 -29.37 27.01 10.16
CA GLY A 384 -30.30 25.91 10.37
C GLY A 384 -30.61 25.18 9.07
N TYR A 385 -31.04 25.93 8.05
CA TYR A 385 -31.37 25.38 6.73
C TYR A 385 -30.13 24.79 6.02
N ARG A 386 -28.96 25.40 6.17
CA ARG A 386 -27.71 24.80 5.67
C ARG A 386 -27.46 23.41 6.23
N ARG A 387 -27.61 23.20 7.54
CA ARG A 387 -27.45 21.88 8.18
C ARG A 387 -28.46 20.89 7.63
N GLN A 388 -29.74 21.30 7.61
CA GLN A 388 -30.80 20.48 7.06
C GLN A 388 -30.53 20.07 5.58
N LEU A 389 -30.07 21.01 4.76
CA LEU A 389 -29.71 20.76 3.37
C LEU A 389 -28.60 19.70 3.23
N LEU A 390 -27.51 19.86 3.97
CA LEU A 390 -26.39 18.96 3.92
C LEU A 390 -26.71 17.58 4.53
N ASP A 391 -27.52 17.53 5.59
CA ASP A 391 -28.02 16.27 6.17
C ASP A 391 -28.95 15.53 5.20
N THR A 392 -29.76 16.28 4.43
CA THR A 392 -30.62 15.69 3.39
C THR A 392 -29.78 15.17 2.23
N LEU A 393 -28.75 15.91 1.81
CA LEU A 393 -27.82 15.48 0.76
C LEU A 393 -27.08 14.19 1.19
N SER A 394 -26.63 14.10 2.45
CA SER A 394 -25.97 12.89 2.97
C SER A 394 -26.86 11.66 2.91
N ARG A 395 -28.15 11.82 3.26
CA ARG A 395 -29.14 10.72 3.17
C ARG A 395 -29.37 10.29 1.72
N GLU A 396 -29.59 11.24 0.82
CA GLU A 396 -29.82 10.96 -0.60
C GLU A 396 -28.63 10.25 -1.23
N ARG A 397 -27.40 10.70 -0.92
CA ARG A 397 -26.17 10.04 -1.35
C ARG A 397 -26.07 8.60 -0.87
N GLU A 398 -26.44 8.30 0.38
CA GLU A 398 -26.41 6.92 0.90
C GLU A 398 -27.51 6.05 0.28
N GLU A 399 -28.67 6.63 -0.04
CA GLU A 399 -29.78 5.93 -0.70
C GLU A 399 -29.46 5.62 -2.17
N GLN A 400 -28.82 6.56 -2.89
CA GLN A 400 -28.41 6.38 -4.30
C GLN A 400 -27.09 5.62 -4.45
N ARG A 401 -26.40 5.30 -3.34
CA ARG A 401 -25.12 4.63 -3.39
C ARG A 401 -25.23 3.25 -4.03
N GLU A 402 -24.56 3.07 -5.15
CA GLU A 402 -24.38 1.75 -5.74
C GLU A 402 -23.60 0.85 -4.78
N ARG A 403 -24.20 -0.28 -4.45
CA ARG A 403 -23.55 -1.31 -3.61
C ARG A 403 -23.08 -2.43 -4.51
N TRP A 404 -21.82 -2.80 -4.35
CA TRP A 404 -21.34 -4.00 -4.98
C TRP A 404 -22.05 -5.21 -4.40
N VAL A 405 -22.68 -5.95 -5.28
CA VAL A 405 -23.38 -7.19 -4.92
C VAL A 405 -22.57 -8.35 -5.49
N GLN A 406 -22.59 -9.48 -4.80
CA GLN A 406 -21.96 -10.69 -5.29
C GLN A 406 -22.58 -11.10 -6.63
N GLU A 407 -21.73 -11.23 -7.65
CA GLU A 407 -22.10 -11.88 -8.91
C GLU A 407 -22.36 -13.38 -8.69
N PRO A 408 -23.30 -13.99 -9.43
CA PRO A 408 -23.50 -15.43 -9.39
C PRO A 408 -22.22 -16.17 -9.76
N LEU A 409 -21.78 -17.09 -8.89
CA LEU A 409 -20.59 -17.90 -9.16
C LEU A 409 -20.88 -18.89 -10.30
N ASN A 410 -20.00 -18.92 -11.30
CA ASN A 410 -20.04 -19.90 -12.37
C ASN A 410 -19.38 -21.21 -11.92
N ARG A 411 -20.20 -22.17 -11.51
CA ARG A 411 -19.72 -23.47 -10.99
C ARG A 411 -19.26 -24.43 -12.08
N ASP A 412 -19.52 -24.13 -13.36
CA ASP A 412 -19.16 -24.99 -14.49
C ASP A 412 -17.72 -24.78 -14.99
N VAL A 413 -17.07 -23.71 -14.50
CA VAL A 413 -15.67 -23.40 -14.84
C VAL A 413 -14.75 -24.49 -14.34
N LYS A 414 -13.91 -25.04 -15.25
CA LYS A 414 -12.91 -26.04 -14.89
C LYS A 414 -11.60 -25.40 -14.48
N TYR A 415 -10.99 -25.93 -13.44
CA TYR A 415 -9.65 -25.56 -13.01
C TYR A 415 -8.63 -26.36 -13.83
N THR A 416 -7.80 -25.67 -14.61
CA THR A 416 -6.81 -26.30 -15.52
C THR A 416 -5.40 -26.32 -14.94
N GLY A 417 -5.19 -25.68 -13.77
CA GLY A 417 -3.90 -25.60 -13.11
C GLY A 417 -3.55 -26.88 -12.34
N SER A 418 -2.31 -26.95 -11.87
CA SER A 418 -1.85 -28.00 -10.94
C SER A 418 -2.51 -27.81 -9.57
N ALA A 419 -3.07 -28.90 -9.02
CA ALA A 419 -3.65 -28.92 -7.68
C ALA A 419 -2.69 -29.56 -6.66
N ASP A 420 -1.43 -29.17 -6.72
CA ASP A 420 -0.38 -29.62 -5.83
C ASP A 420 -0.37 -28.82 -4.51
N TRP A 421 0.59 -29.12 -3.66
CA TRP A 421 0.78 -28.50 -2.33
C TRP A 421 0.83 -26.94 -2.36
N ARG A 422 1.13 -26.34 -3.53
CA ARG A 422 1.19 -24.87 -3.70
C ARG A 422 -0.17 -24.20 -3.56
N LEU A 423 -1.27 -24.93 -3.75
CA LEU A 423 -2.61 -24.44 -3.45
C LEU A 423 -2.90 -24.30 -1.96
N ASN A 424 -2.03 -24.88 -1.11
CA ASN A 424 -2.14 -24.89 0.35
C ASN A 424 -3.53 -25.37 0.85
N VAL A 425 -4.07 -26.41 0.21
CA VAL A 425 -5.36 -26.98 0.58
C VAL A 425 -5.20 -27.79 1.87
N VAL A 426 -5.82 -27.32 2.95
CA VAL A 426 -5.69 -27.91 4.30
C VAL A 426 -7.02 -28.31 4.93
N ASN A 427 -8.14 -28.09 4.25
CA ASN A 427 -9.48 -28.40 4.75
C ASN A 427 -10.34 -29.12 3.70
N ARG A 428 -11.43 -29.76 4.17
CA ARG A 428 -12.34 -30.54 3.35
C ARG A 428 -13.06 -29.69 2.29
N LEU A 429 -13.57 -28.53 2.68
CA LEU A 429 -14.35 -27.69 1.80
C LEU A 429 -13.53 -27.15 0.62
N ALA A 430 -12.27 -26.77 0.84
CA ALA A 430 -11.36 -26.39 -0.24
C ALA A 430 -11.06 -27.58 -1.17
N THR A 431 -10.93 -28.80 -0.64
CA THR A 431 -10.77 -30.02 -1.46
C THR A 431 -12.00 -30.26 -2.34
N GLU A 432 -13.20 -30.16 -1.76
CA GLU A 432 -14.47 -30.30 -2.48
C GLU A 432 -14.61 -29.24 -3.57
N PHE A 433 -14.25 -27.97 -3.26
CA PHE A 433 -14.27 -26.90 -4.25
C PHE A 433 -13.46 -27.26 -5.50
N TYR A 434 -12.20 -27.67 -5.35
CA TYR A 434 -11.37 -28.03 -6.51
C TYR A 434 -11.89 -29.25 -7.27
N ARG A 435 -12.45 -30.24 -6.57
CA ARG A 435 -13.07 -31.42 -7.20
C ARG A 435 -14.29 -31.07 -8.06
N GLU A 436 -15.16 -30.20 -7.57
CA GLU A 436 -16.31 -29.67 -8.35
C GLU A 436 -15.85 -28.95 -9.61
N HIS A 437 -14.70 -28.30 -9.56
CA HIS A 437 -14.09 -27.65 -10.70
C HIS A 437 -13.20 -28.59 -11.56
N GLY A 438 -13.36 -29.91 -11.43
CA GLY A 438 -12.78 -30.93 -12.31
C GLY A 438 -11.39 -31.42 -11.92
N VAL A 439 -10.91 -31.13 -10.71
CA VAL A 439 -9.63 -31.66 -10.21
C VAL A 439 -9.85 -33.04 -9.59
N GLU A 440 -9.29 -34.08 -10.18
CA GLU A 440 -9.41 -35.47 -9.66
C GLU A 440 -8.64 -35.66 -8.37
N THR A 441 -7.39 -35.20 -8.32
CA THR A 441 -6.49 -35.33 -7.18
C THR A 441 -6.02 -33.99 -6.69
N VAL A 442 -6.28 -33.70 -5.41
CA VAL A 442 -5.82 -32.48 -4.72
C VAL A 442 -4.77 -32.87 -3.71
N GLU A 443 -3.52 -32.46 -3.91
CA GLU A 443 -2.43 -32.68 -2.95
C GLU A 443 -2.64 -31.77 -1.73
N PRO A 444 -2.56 -32.28 -0.50
CA PRO A 444 -2.71 -31.45 0.69
C PRO A 444 -1.53 -30.49 0.86
N GLY A 445 -1.80 -29.31 1.39
CA GLY A 445 -0.77 -28.34 1.74
C GLY A 445 0.16 -28.83 2.84
N PHE A 446 1.42 -28.40 2.82
CA PHE A 446 2.44 -28.80 3.79
C PHE A 446 2.07 -28.53 5.24
N GLU A 447 1.27 -27.52 5.51
CA GLU A 447 0.83 -27.16 6.86
C GLU A 447 -0.06 -28.24 7.49
N LYS A 448 -0.63 -29.15 6.69
CA LYS A 448 -1.42 -30.29 7.16
C LYS A 448 -0.56 -31.51 7.48
N GLU A 449 0.48 -31.77 6.70
CA GLU A 449 1.19 -33.04 6.75
C GLU A 449 2.41 -33.05 7.68
N ASN A 450 2.99 -31.92 8.04
CA ASN A 450 4.20 -31.78 8.85
C ASN A 450 5.43 -32.60 8.36
N ARG A 451 5.47 -32.95 7.08
CA ARG A 451 6.59 -33.67 6.46
C ARG A 451 7.47 -32.70 5.69
N TRP A 452 8.57 -32.28 6.30
CA TRP A 452 9.34 -31.13 5.80
C TRP A 452 10.66 -31.49 5.12
N SER A 453 11.24 -32.69 5.38
CA SER A 453 12.56 -33.04 4.84
C SER A 453 12.61 -32.97 3.32
N GLY A 454 13.52 -32.18 2.79
CA GLY A 454 13.71 -31.96 1.36
C GLY A 454 12.59 -31.14 0.68
N ARG A 455 11.64 -30.58 1.45
CA ARG A 455 10.52 -29.80 0.90
C ARG A 455 10.91 -28.34 0.61
N GLU A 456 10.28 -27.81 -0.42
CA GLU A 456 10.39 -26.40 -0.82
C GLU A 456 9.60 -25.51 0.15
N VAL A 457 10.29 -24.86 1.10
CA VAL A 457 9.67 -24.01 2.11
C VAL A 457 9.49 -22.56 1.64
N MET A 458 10.14 -22.19 0.53
CA MET A 458 9.99 -20.88 -0.10
C MET A 458 10.38 -20.95 -1.57
N THR A 459 9.57 -20.34 -2.42
CA THR A 459 9.92 -20.04 -3.81
C THR A 459 9.93 -18.54 -4.02
N THR A 460 10.91 -18.01 -4.73
CA THR A 460 11.07 -16.58 -4.96
C THR A 460 11.60 -16.25 -6.34
N ARG A 461 11.15 -15.15 -6.92
CA ARG A 461 11.77 -14.55 -8.12
C ARG A 461 13.06 -13.82 -7.81
N TYR A 462 13.26 -13.40 -6.56
CA TYR A 462 14.56 -12.91 -6.12
C TYR A 462 15.61 -14.03 -6.24
N CYS A 463 16.79 -13.71 -6.71
CA CYS A 463 17.87 -14.67 -6.88
C CYS A 463 19.16 -14.12 -6.26
N LEU A 464 19.65 -14.78 -5.21
CA LEU A 464 20.84 -14.38 -4.49
C LEU A 464 22.07 -14.31 -5.41
N LEU A 465 22.24 -15.28 -6.32
CA LEU A 465 23.35 -15.27 -7.27
C LEU A 465 23.32 -14.08 -8.21
N PHE A 466 22.11 -13.69 -8.68
CA PHE A 466 21.96 -12.50 -9.51
C PHE A 466 22.30 -11.23 -8.73
N GLU A 467 21.80 -11.12 -7.50
CA GLU A 467 22.08 -9.98 -6.61
C GLU A 467 23.56 -9.79 -6.34
N LEU A 468 24.31 -10.89 -6.21
CA LEU A 468 25.76 -10.88 -5.99
C LEU A 468 26.57 -10.71 -7.30
N GLY A 469 25.91 -10.56 -8.45
CA GLY A 469 26.59 -10.51 -9.76
C GLY A 469 27.16 -11.85 -10.22
N MET A 470 26.74 -12.95 -9.58
CA MET A 470 27.23 -14.32 -9.84
C MET A 470 26.19 -15.18 -10.59
N CYS A 471 25.44 -14.56 -11.52
CA CYS A 471 24.39 -15.27 -12.24
C CYS A 471 24.94 -16.44 -13.06
N ARG A 472 24.36 -17.64 -12.91
CA ARG A 472 24.74 -18.87 -13.64
C ARG A 472 24.56 -18.75 -15.15
N LYS A 473 23.51 -18.05 -15.61
CA LYS A 473 23.30 -17.80 -17.04
C LYS A 473 24.46 -17.03 -17.71
N THR A 474 25.21 -16.26 -16.93
CA THR A 474 26.38 -15.51 -17.42
C THR A 474 27.71 -16.19 -17.12
N GLY A 475 27.69 -17.38 -16.50
CA GLY A 475 28.88 -18.15 -16.15
C GLY A 475 29.79 -17.52 -15.08
N LYS A 476 29.25 -16.59 -14.27
CA LYS A 476 30.00 -15.88 -13.22
C LYS A 476 30.03 -16.62 -11.87
N ASP A 477 29.39 -17.77 -11.78
CA ASP A 477 29.30 -18.62 -10.58
C ASP A 477 30.43 -19.66 -10.44
N LYS A 478 31.41 -19.69 -11.34
CA LYS A 478 32.46 -20.73 -11.43
C LYS A 478 33.29 -20.93 -10.16
N ALA A 479 33.35 -19.91 -9.29
CA ALA A 479 34.10 -19.98 -8.03
C ALA A 479 33.34 -20.64 -6.88
N LEU A 480 32.06 -21.01 -7.10
CA LEU A 480 31.18 -21.57 -6.09
C LEU A 480 30.97 -23.06 -6.31
N LYS A 481 30.91 -23.82 -5.23
CA LYS A 481 30.52 -25.23 -5.23
C LYS A 481 29.05 -25.34 -4.80
N PHE A 482 28.25 -25.96 -5.64
CA PHE A 482 26.81 -26.13 -5.39
C PHE A 482 26.50 -27.48 -4.74
N PRO A 483 25.42 -27.56 -3.93
CA PRO A 483 24.44 -26.51 -3.62
C PRO A 483 24.99 -25.42 -2.67
N LEU A 484 24.30 -24.28 -2.61
CA LEU A 484 24.52 -23.28 -1.56
C LEU A 484 23.55 -23.54 -0.39
N TYR A 485 23.99 -23.12 0.79
CA TYR A 485 23.21 -23.25 2.01
C TYR A 485 23.00 -21.92 2.69
N LEU A 486 21.79 -21.70 3.26
CA LEU A 486 21.48 -20.65 4.22
C LEU A 486 21.47 -21.24 5.62
N SER A 487 22.20 -20.67 6.56
CA SER A 487 22.23 -21.13 7.94
C SER A 487 22.18 -19.99 8.95
N ASN A 488 21.51 -20.22 10.07
CA ASN A 488 21.56 -19.41 11.28
C ASN A 488 21.23 -20.30 12.50
N ASN A 489 21.03 -19.67 13.67
CA ASN A 489 20.70 -20.37 14.91
C ASN A 489 19.33 -21.09 14.92
N LEU A 490 18.45 -20.79 13.97
CA LEU A 490 17.11 -21.39 13.88
C LEU A 490 17.03 -22.56 12.89
N GLY A 491 17.96 -22.64 11.94
CA GLY A 491 17.93 -23.70 10.96
C GLY A 491 18.92 -23.56 9.82
N ARG A 492 19.00 -24.61 9.01
CA ARG A 492 19.80 -24.68 7.79
C ARG A 492 18.92 -25.10 6.62
N PHE A 493 19.12 -24.47 5.47
CA PHE A 493 18.35 -24.69 4.26
C PHE A 493 19.27 -24.83 3.05
N ARG A 494 18.86 -25.64 2.09
CA ARG A 494 19.52 -25.78 0.80
C ARG A 494 18.91 -24.82 -0.20
N LEU A 495 19.73 -24.14 -1.00
CA LEU A 495 19.29 -23.28 -2.10
C LEU A 495 19.36 -24.03 -3.43
N GLU A 496 18.28 -24.00 -4.18
CA GLU A 496 18.22 -24.44 -5.57
C GLU A 496 17.88 -23.28 -6.49
N PHE A 497 18.49 -23.28 -7.68
CA PHE A 497 18.36 -22.20 -8.65
C PHE A 497 17.76 -22.75 -9.95
N ASP A 498 16.47 -22.52 -10.17
CA ASP A 498 15.81 -22.76 -11.45
C ASP A 498 16.18 -21.61 -12.41
N CYS A 499 17.31 -21.78 -13.09
CA CYS A 499 17.81 -20.76 -14.00
C CYS A 499 16.99 -20.67 -15.29
N LYS A 500 16.20 -21.69 -15.66
CA LYS A 500 15.29 -21.63 -16.81
C LYS A 500 14.20 -20.58 -16.57
N ASN A 501 13.52 -20.68 -15.44
CA ASN A 501 12.39 -19.83 -15.08
C ASN A 501 12.78 -18.64 -14.19
N CYS A 502 14.07 -18.53 -13.82
CA CYS A 502 14.59 -17.49 -12.92
C CYS A 502 13.93 -17.46 -11.54
N PHE A 503 13.77 -18.63 -10.92
CA PHE A 503 13.37 -18.77 -9.53
C PHE A 503 14.53 -19.28 -8.66
N MET A 504 14.53 -18.86 -7.41
CA MET A 504 15.33 -19.47 -6.35
C MET A 504 14.40 -20.18 -5.37
N LYS A 505 14.75 -21.39 -4.98
CA LYS A 505 14.00 -22.22 -4.03
C LYS A 505 14.82 -22.40 -2.76
N VAL A 506 14.15 -22.34 -1.64
CA VAL A 506 14.72 -22.64 -0.32
C VAL A 506 14.11 -23.94 0.16
N LEU A 507 14.93 -24.96 0.38
CA LEU A 507 14.51 -26.29 0.76
C LEU A 507 14.92 -26.58 2.20
N SER A 508 14.05 -27.23 2.95
CA SER A 508 14.39 -27.79 4.27
C SER A 508 15.40 -28.93 4.12
N ILE A 509 16.22 -29.12 5.13
CA ILE A 509 17.22 -30.20 5.19
C ILE A 509 16.80 -31.23 6.26
#